data_1c3a2824d9ea5e0423565543ccc15215
#
_entry.id   1c3a2824d9ea5e0423565543ccc15215
#
_cell.length_a   1.000
_cell.length_b   1.000
_cell.length_c   1.000
_cell.angle_alpha   90.00
_cell.angle_beta   90.00
_cell.angle_gamma   90.00
#
_symmetry.space_group_name_H-M   'P 1'
#
loop_
_entity.id
_entity.type
_entity.pdbx_description
1 polymer ?
#
loop_
_entity_poly.entity_id
_entity_poly.type
_entity_poly.pdbx_seq_one_letter_code
_entity_poly.pdbx_strand_id
1 'polypeptide(L)'
;MKTSIAMLMMKSVLKGLNTPFLLGGTGIGKSAIVRSLAEDLADDRKLVEDKINPKENEFGFMDFRLSLYESHDLSGLPFIEAKKQKRAFLGNLPESGEGILFLDEYAQCHPSLQAICGQLLYEKKIGEYHLPKGWQIIVAGNRSTDRAGSNKLPSHVVGRCTMINVESNVNDWLSWAVKNDVHPDVLGFINFMPDYLDDFDSKVLTPQPSPRAWTRLSDTLNVEPPEDIVQEIANGDVGETASIEFMSFRSLAKDVLPSIPLILKGKDVDIPDSMGLQ
;
A
#
# COMPACT_ATOMS: atom_id res chain seq x y z
N MET A 1 -14.03 3.00 -2.73
CA MET A 1 -14.16 3.75 -1.44
C MET A 1 -12.88 4.53 -1.21
N LYS A 2 -12.97 5.78 -0.75
CA LYS A 2 -11.80 6.64 -0.42
C LYS A 2 -10.95 6.02 0.69
N THR A 3 -9.65 6.28 0.66
CA THR A 3 -8.68 5.77 1.64
C THR A 3 -9.00 6.19 3.08
N SER A 4 -9.36 7.45 3.28
CA SER A 4 -9.73 8.01 4.59
C SER A 4 -10.92 7.27 5.23
N ILE A 5 -11.94 6.95 4.44
CA ILE A 5 -13.10 6.18 4.89
C ILE A 5 -12.71 4.72 5.17
N ALA A 6 -11.84 4.13 4.34
CA ALA A 6 -11.35 2.76 4.54
C ALA A 6 -10.59 2.63 5.88
N MET A 7 -9.75 3.59 6.24
CA MET A 7 -9.06 3.63 7.54
C MET A 7 -10.05 3.67 8.71
N LEU A 8 -11.08 4.51 8.62
CA LEU A 8 -12.11 4.62 9.66
C LEU A 8 -12.92 3.32 9.82
N MET A 9 -13.25 2.67 8.68
CA MET A 9 -13.90 1.36 8.68
C MET A 9 -13.00 0.30 9.31
N MET A 10 -11.72 0.22 8.93
CA MET A 10 -10.78 -0.73 9.53
C MET A 10 -10.69 -0.59 11.04
N LYS A 11 -10.55 0.66 11.56
CA LYS A 11 -10.55 0.92 13.00
C LYS A 11 -11.83 0.40 13.67
N SER A 12 -12.99 0.64 13.08
CA SER A 12 -14.27 0.19 13.62
C SER A 12 -14.40 -1.33 13.61
N VAL A 13 -13.95 -1.98 12.54
CA VAL A 13 -13.94 -3.44 12.37
C VAL A 13 -13.03 -4.09 13.40
N LEU A 14 -11.81 -3.56 13.59
CA LEU A 14 -10.83 -4.05 14.57
C LEU A 14 -11.35 -3.88 16.01
N LYS A 15 -11.98 -2.75 16.33
CA LYS A 15 -12.64 -2.54 17.65
C LYS A 15 -13.75 -3.57 17.93
N GLY A 16 -14.43 -4.02 16.88
CA GLY A 16 -15.41 -5.10 16.95
C GLY A 16 -14.79 -6.50 16.97
N LEU A 17 -13.46 -6.64 17.07
CA LEU A 17 -12.70 -7.89 17.04
C LEU A 17 -12.89 -8.71 15.76
N ASN A 18 -13.29 -8.04 14.67
CA ASN A 18 -13.43 -8.64 13.34
C ASN A 18 -12.19 -8.36 12.51
N THR A 19 -12.05 -9.09 11.41
CA THR A 19 -10.90 -8.97 10.50
C THR A 19 -11.29 -8.17 9.26
N PRO A 20 -10.70 -6.98 9.03
CA PRO A 20 -10.91 -6.24 7.79
C PRO A 20 -10.10 -6.87 6.65
N PHE A 21 -10.70 -6.91 5.45
CA PHE A 21 -10.08 -7.37 4.23
C PHE A 21 -10.14 -6.27 3.16
N LEU A 22 -8.98 -5.69 2.84
CA LEU A 22 -8.87 -4.65 1.82
C LEU A 22 -8.78 -5.29 0.43
N LEU A 23 -9.68 -4.89 -0.44
CA LEU A 23 -9.66 -5.24 -1.87
C LEU A 23 -9.44 -3.98 -2.69
N GLY A 24 -8.52 -4.02 -3.65
CA GLY A 24 -8.27 -2.90 -4.52
C GLY A 24 -7.19 -3.18 -5.56
N GLY A 25 -7.06 -2.29 -6.53
CA GLY A 25 -6.10 -2.40 -7.63
C GLY A 25 -4.65 -2.52 -7.17
N THR A 26 -3.80 -2.94 -8.10
CA THR A 26 -2.35 -2.97 -7.86
C THR A 26 -1.82 -1.54 -7.77
N GLY A 27 -0.92 -1.28 -6.81
CA GLY A 27 -0.24 0.02 -6.72
C GLY A 27 -1.03 1.16 -6.06
N ILE A 28 -2.29 0.94 -5.63
CA ILE A 28 -3.13 1.98 -4.98
C ILE A 28 -2.72 2.31 -3.53
N GLY A 29 -1.70 1.64 -2.97
CA GLY A 29 -1.18 1.94 -1.63
C GLY A 29 -1.83 1.16 -0.48
N LYS A 30 -2.43 -0.04 -0.71
CA LYS A 30 -3.05 -0.84 0.37
C LYS A 30 -2.13 -1.05 1.58
N SER A 31 -0.88 -1.45 1.35
CA SER A 31 0.10 -1.68 2.41
C SER A 31 0.46 -0.39 3.16
N ALA A 32 0.58 0.75 2.44
CA ALA A 32 0.80 2.07 3.05
C ALA A 32 -0.39 2.49 3.94
N ILE A 33 -1.62 2.23 3.49
CA ILE A 33 -2.83 2.51 4.28
C ILE A 33 -2.83 1.71 5.59
N VAL A 34 -2.49 0.42 5.53
CA VAL A 34 -2.45 -0.44 6.73
C VAL A 34 -1.32 -0.02 7.65
N ARG A 35 -0.14 0.35 7.11
CA ARG A 35 0.96 0.89 7.89
C ARG A 35 0.58 2.19 8.61
N SER A 36 -0.02 3.15 7.91
CA SER A 36 -0.50 4.40 8.51
C SER A 36 -1.56 4.14 9.61
N LEU A 37 -2.40 3.12 9.42
CA LEU A 37 -3.32 2.68 10.46
C LEU A 37 -2.59 2.11 11.68
N ALA A 38 -1.54 1.32 11.47
CA ALA A 38 -0.75 0.77 12.57
C ALA A 38 0.00 1.87 13.35
N GLU A 39 0.53 2.89 12.66
CA GLU A 39 1.12 4.09 13.27
C GLU A 39 0.10 4.82 14.17
N ASP A 40 -1.11 4.99 13.68
CA ASP A 40 -2.18 5.64 14.40
C ASP A 40 -2.73 4.81 15.60
N LEU A 41 -2.69 3.47 15.51
CA LEU A 41 -3.04 2.57 16.60
C LEU A 41 -1.90 2.40 17.63
N ALA A 42 -0.67 2.66 17.21
CA ALA A 42 0.47 2.67 18.12
C ALA A 42 0.37 3.78 19.17
N ASP A 43 -0.31 4.90 18.81
CA ASP A 43 -0.47 6.06 19.67
C ASP A 43 0.90 6.59 20.14
N ASP A 44 1.16 6.73 21.43
CA ASP A 44 2.44 7.17 22.00
C ASP A 44 3.54 6.08 21.98
N ARG A 45 3.22 4.86 21.55
CA ARG A 45 4.16 3.74 21.48
C ARG A 45 4.99 3.78 20.21
N LYS A 46 6.20 3.26 20.28
CA LYS A 46 7.06 3.11 19.09
C LYS A 46 6.53 1.99 18.18
N LEU A 47 6.23 2.30 16.92
CA LEU A 47 5.98 1.26 15.92
C LEU A 47 7.29 0.50 15.64
N VAL A 48 7.24 -0.84 15.71
CA VAL A 48 8.36 -1.73 15.42
C VAL A 48 7.95 -2.77 14.39
N GLU A 49 8.78 -2.92 13.35
CA GLU A 49 8.50 -3.85 12.25
C GLU A 49 9.15 -5.21 12.51
N ASP A 50 8.50 -6.27 12.02
CA ASP A 50 8.96 -7.66 12.02
C ASP A 50 9.45 -8.18 13.37
N LYS A 51 8.94 -7.59 14.45
CA LYS A 51 9.28 -7.98 15.81
C LYS A 51 8.20 -8.88 16.41
N ILE A 52 8.54 -10.14 16.66
CA ILE A 52 7.61 -11.16 17.20
C ILE A 52 7.23 -10.93 18.67
N ASN A 53 8.06 -10.17 19.43
CA ASN A 53 7.90 -9.90 20.87
C ASN A 53 8.01 -8.39 21.14
N PRO A 54 7.11 -7.52 20.65
CA PRO A 54 7.12 -6.09 20.97
C PRO A 54 6.94 -5.90 22.49
N LYS A 55 7.67 -4.93 23.03
CA LYS A 55 7.61 -4.57 24.45
C LYS A 55 6.37 -3.71 24.74
N GLU A 56 6.12 -3.43 26.02
CA GLU A 56 4.96 -2.63 26.44
C GLU A 56 4.90 -1.23 25.80
N ASN A 57 6.07 -0.59 25.59
CA ASN A 57 6.22 0.71 24.92
C ASN A 57 6.35 0.62 23.39
N GLU A 58 6.11 -0.56 22.82
CA GLU A 58 6.20 -0.83 21.38
C GLU A 58 4.86 -1.36 20.87
N PHE A 59 4.56 -1.06 19.61
CA PHE A 59 3.44 -1.65 18.88
C PHE A 59 3.99 -2.35 17.64
N GLY A 60 3.69 -3.64 17.49
CA GLY A 60 4.23 -4.46 16.40
C GLY A 60 3.49 -4.23 15.09
N PHE A 61 4.22 -4.21 13.99
CA PHE A 61 3.68 -4.30 12.64
C PHE A 61 4.43 -5.40 11.88
N MET A 62 3.72 -6.44 11.46
CA MET A 62 4.31 -7.54 10.68
C MET A 62 3.63 -7.61 9.32
N ASP A 63 4.41 -7.35 8.26
CA ASP A 63 3.96 -7.42 6.86
C ASP A 63 4.28 -8.80 6.27
N PHE A 64 3.28 -9.66 6.23
CA PHE A 64 3.35 -10.97 5.61
C PHE A 64 2.83 -10.93 4.17
N ARG A 65 3.74 -10.89 3.22
CA ARG A 65 3.43 -11.04 1.79
C ARG A 65 3.26 -12.52 1.46
N LEU A 66 2.03 -12.99 1.53
CA LEU A 66 1.71 -14.41 1.43
C LEU A 66 2.14 -15.08 0.13
N SER A 67 2.31 -14.32 -0.95
CA SER A 67 2.85 -14.82 -2.23
C SER A 67 4.29 -15.33 -2.16
N LEU A 68 5.04 -14.92 -1.12
CA LEU A 68 6.44 -15.31 -0.90
C LEU A 68 6.60 -16.53 0.01
N TYR A 69 5.49 -17.06 0.55
CA TYR A 69 5.52 -18.14 1.54
C TYR A 69 4.88 -19.42 1.02
N GLU A 70 5.39 -20.53 1.52
CA GLU A 70 4.82 -21.86 1.33
C GLU A 70 3.94 -22.23 2.53
N SER A 71 3.11 -23.25 2.37
CA SER A 71 2.16 -23.67 3.42
C SER A 71 2.86 -24.10 4.72
N HIS A 72 4.05 -24.68 4.63
CA HIS A 72 4.82 -25.15 5.80
C HIS A 72 5.48 -24.00 6.57
N ASP A 73 5.69 -22.83 5.94
CA ASP A 73 6.24 -21.66 6.64
C ASP A 73 5.29 -21.15 7.73
N LEU A 74 3.99 -21.23 7.51
CA LEU A 74 2.99 -20.87 8.51
C LEU A 74 2.52 -22.05 9.36
N SER A 75 2.37 -23.23 8.77
CA SER A 75 1.86 -24.41 9.51
C SER A 75 2.94 -25.18 10.27
N GLY A 76 4.21 -24.83 10.09
CA GLY A 76 5.36 -25.51 10.66
C GLY A 76 5.71 -26.82 9.95
N LEU A 77 6.96 -27.23 10.07
CA LEU A 77 7.49 -28.49 9.54
C LEU A 77 7.11 -29.65 10.46
N PRO A 78 6.54 -30.74 9.94
CA PRO A 78 6.23 -31.91 10.76
C PRO A 78 7.51 -32.65 11.17
N PHE A 79 7.61 -33.05 12.44
CA PHE A 79 8.65 -33.94 12.94
C PHE A 79 8.06 -34.94 13.94
N ILE A 80 8.81 -36.02 14.23
CA ILE A 80 8.37 -37.04 15.17
C ILE A 80 9.17 -36.94 16.47
N GLU A 81 8.48 -36.73 17.57
CA GLU A 81 9.05 -36.75 18.90
C GLU A 81 8.22 -37.67 19.80
N ALA A 82 8.89 -38.58 20.52
CA ALA A 82 8.23 -39.56 21.40
C ALA A 82 7.05 -40.31 20.74
N LYS A 83 7.21 -40.76 19.48
CA LYS A 83 6.19 -41.45 18.64
C LYS A 83 4.95 -40.59 18.35
N LYS A 84 5.01 -39.25 18.55
CA LYS A 84 3.94 -38.33 18.20
C LYS A 84 4.45 -37.38 17.14
N GLN A 85 3.55 -37.05 16.18
CA GLN A 85 3.84 -36.00 15.21
C GLN A 85 3.68 -34.64 15.91
N LYS A 86 4.71 -33.83 15.84
CA LYS A 86 4.72 -32.42 16.24
C LYS A 86 5.05 -31.54 15.07
N ARG A 87 4.90 -30.23 15.21
CA ARG A 87 5.27 -29.23 14.20
C ARG A 87 6.25 -28.21 14.76
N ALA A 88 7.33 -27.97 14.04
CA ALA A 88 8.30 -26.93 14.33
C ALA A 88 7.90 -25.68 13.53
N PHE A 89 7.48 -24.62 14.21
CA PHE A 89 7.20 -23.32 13.61
C PHE A 89 8.50 -22.55 13.41
N LEU A 90 8.57 -21.77 12.31
CA LEU A 90 9.80 -21.05 11.95
C LEU A 90 10.08 -19.79 12.81
N GLY A 91 9.23 -19.49 13.80
CA GLY A 91 9.43 -18.35 14.70
C GLY A 91 9.25 -16.99 14.04
N ASN A 92 8.50 -16.94 12.94
CA ASN A 92 8.21 -15.72 12.19
C ASN A 92 6.81 -15.14 12.47
N LEU A 93 6.08 -15.72 13.41
CA LEU A 93 4.76 -15.25 13.84
C LEU A 93 4.84 -14.58 15.21
N PRO A 94 3.93 -13.65 15.55
CA PRO A 94 3.90 -13.01 16.86
C PRO A 94 3.84 -13.99 18.02
N GLU A 95 4.68 -13.81 19.04
CA GLU A 95 4.69 -14.66 20.24
C GLU A 95 4.09 -13.95 21.46
N SER A 96 4.22 -12.63 21.52
CA SER A 96 3.72 -11.82 22.64
C SER A 96 3.50 -10.36 22.23
N GLY A 97 3.04 -9.52 23.16
CA GLY A 97 2.83 -8.08 22.95
C GLY A 97 1.57 -7.75 22.14
N GLU A 98 1.57 -6.58 21.53
CA GLU A 98 0.44 -6.02 20.78
C GLU A 98 0.88 -5.54 19.41
N GLY A 99 0.01 -5.66 18.39
CA GLY A 99 0.32 -5.22 17.06
C GLY A 99 -0.69 -5.60 15.98
N ILE A 100 -0.29 -5.35 14.74
CA ILE A 100 -1.02 -5.74 13.53
C ILE A 100 -0.22 -6.83 12.80
N LEU A 101 -0.85 -7.96 12.57
CA LEU A 101 -0.41 -8.97 11.62
C LEU A 101 -1.11 -8.70 10.28
N PHE A 102 -0.36 -8.14 9.34
CA PHE A 102 -0.85 -7.78 8.02
C PHE A 102 -0.57 -8.91 7.03
N LEU A 103 -1.61 -9.53 6.49
CA LEU A 103 -1.53 -10.59 5.50
C LEU A 103 -1.78 -9.99 4.12
N ASP A 104 -0.70 -9.59 3.43
CA ASP A 104 -0.78 -8.99 2.09
C ASP A 104 -0.73 -10.06 0.99
N GLU A 105 -1.20 -9.68 -0.21
CA GLU A 105 -1.23 -10.53 -1.40
C GLU A 105 -2.00 -11.86 -1.21
N TYR A 106 -3.03 -11.84 -0.35
CA TYR A 106 -3.81 -13.04 -0.01
C TYR A 106 -4.42 -13.73 -1.25
N ALA A 107 -4.89 -12.96 -2.22
CA ALA A 107 -5.50 -13.52 -3.43
C ALA A 107 -4.46 -14.14 -4.39
N GLN A 108 -3.19 -13.79 -4.25
CA GLN A 108 -2.10 -14.28 -5.10
C GLN A 108 -1.38 -15.52 -4.53
N CYS A 109 -1.55 -15.80 -3.25
CA CYS A 109 -0.87 -16.93 -2.63
C CYS A 109 -1.50 -18.28 -3.03
N HIS A 110 -0.75 -19.36 -2.81
CA HIS A 110 -1.21 -20.71 -3.15
C HIS A 110 -2.47 -21.10 -2.35
N PRO A 111 -3.43 -21.82 -2.95
CA PRO A 111 -4.68 -22.22 -2.27
C PRO A 111 -4.51 -22.95 -0.94
N SER A 112 -3.45 -23.77 -0.78
CA SER A 112 -3.15 -24.43 0.48
C SER A 112 -2.82 -23.44 1.59
N LEU A 113 -2.10 -22.35 1.26
CA LEU A 113 -1.79 -21.30 2.20
C LEU A 113 -3.04 -20.47 2.55
N GLN A 114 -3.91 -20.20 1.56
CA GLN A 114 -5.22 -19.58 1.82
C GLN A 114 -6.06 -20.36 2.83
N ALA A 115 -6.03 -21.69 2.76
CA ALA A 115 -6.76 -22.56 3.70
C ALA A 115 -6.20 -22.43 5.14
N ILE A 116 -4.87 -22.41 5.29
CA ILE A 116 -4.19 -22.22 6.59
C ILE A 116 -4.50 -20.84 7.17
N CYS A 117 -4.37 -19.79 6.36
CA CYS A 117 -4.73 -18.44 6.76
C CYS A 117 -6.21 -18.34 7.13
N GLY A 118 -7.11 -19.08 6.44
CA GLY A 118 -8.52 -19.15 6.79
C GLY A 118 -8.77 -19.61 8.22
N GLN A 119 -7.98 -20.56 8.75
CA GLN A 119 -8.02 -20.94 10.17
C GLN A 119 -7.55 -19.80 11.08
N LEU A 120 -6.43 -19.15 10.73
CA LEU A 120 -5.89 -18.04 11.49
C LEU A 120 -6.87 -16.86 11.58
N LEU A 121 -7.56 -16.54 10.48
CA LEU A 121 -8.53 -15.46 10.42
C LEU A 121 -9.71 -15.66 11.38
N TYR A 122 -10.19 -16.88 11.51
CA TYR A 122 -11.36 -17.20 12.32
C TYR A 122 -11.02 -17.61 13.75
N GLU A 123 -10.08 -18.56 13.90
CA GLU A 123 -9.79 -19.17 15.20
C GLU A 123 -8.61 -18.50 15.91
N LYS A 124 -7.93 -17.54 15.24
CA LYS A 124 -6.70 -16.91 15.72
C LYS A 124 -5.62 -17.94 16.08
N LYS A 125 -5.60 -19.06 15.35
CA LYS A 125 -4.61 -20.14 15.56
C LYS A 125 -4.25 -20.83 14.24
N ILE A 126 -3.11 -21.52 14.23
CA ILE A 126 -2.67 -22.45 13.19
C ILE A 126 -2.11 -23.67 13.89
N GLY A 127 -2.84 -24.80 13.86
CA GLY A 127 -2.45 -25.98 14.60
C GLY A 127 -2.28 -25.70 16.10
N GLU A 128 -1.05 -25.84 16.64
CA GLU A 128 -0.72 -25.57 18.04
C GLU A 128 -0.35 -24.09 18.30
N TYR A 129 -0.09 -23.30 17.25
CA TYR A 129 0.19 -21.87 17.40
C TYR A 129 -1.08 -21.09 17.66
N HIS A 130 -1.03 -20.17 18.63
CA HIS A 130 -2.11 -19.23 18.93
C HIS A 130 -1.62 -17.81 18.80
N LEU A 131 -2.30 -16.98 17.99
CA LEU A 131 -2.02 -15.56 17.90
C LEU A 131 -2.25 -14.89 19.27
N PRO A 132 -1.29 -14.12 19.81
CA PRO A 132 -1.47 -13.43 21.08
C PRO A 132 -2.66 -12.47 21.05
N LYS A 133 -3.37 -12.32 22.16
CA LYS A 133 -4.63 -11.54 22.24
C LYS A 133 -4.48 -10.07 21.86
N GLY A 134 -3.27 -9.50 22.02
CA GLY A 134 -2.98 -8.12 21.65
C GLY A 134 -2.76 -7.90 20.16
N TRP A 135 -2.70 -8.98 19.36
CA TRP A 135 -2.49 -8.90 17.93
C TRP A 135 -3.80 -8.98 17.15
N GLN A 136 -3.94 -8.07 16.19
CA GLN A 136 -5.09 -8.04 15.30
C GLN A 136 -4.65 -8.32 13.86
N ILE A 137 -5.53 -8.93 13.07
CA ILE A 137 -5.22 -9.32 11.69
C ILE A 137 -5.90 -8.34 10.74
N ILE A 138 -5.15 -7.87 9.74
CA ILE A 138 -5.66 -7.17 8.57
C ILE A 138 -5.24 -7.96 7.34
N VAL A 139 -6.11 -8.10 6.38
CA VAL A 139 -5.84 -8.81 5.13
C VAL A 139 -5.92 -7.84 3.95
N ALA A 140 -5.06 -8.04 2.94
CA ALA A 140 -5.20 -7.35 1.67
C ALA A 140 -5.03 -8.29 0.48
N GLY A 141 -5.65 -7.93 -0.62
CA GLY A 141 -5.53 -8.65 -1.88
C GLY A 141 -6.02 -7.82 -3.06
N ASN A 142 -5.67 -8.24 -4.26
CA ASN A 142 -6.18 -7.62 -5.47
C ASN A 142 -7.57 -8.20 -5.81
N ARG A 143 -8.37 -7.42 -6.54
CA ARG A 143 -9.66 -7.91 -7.05
C ARG A 143 -9.41 -8.96 -8.13
N SER A 144 -10.31 -9.91 -8.26
CA SER A 144 -10.26 -10.90 -9.35
C SER A 144 -10.40 -10.26 -10.74
N THR A 145 -10.99 -9.07 -10.81
CA THR A 145 -11.11 -8.27 -12.03
C THR A 145 -9.80 -7.65 -12.49
N ASP A 146 -8.87 -7.43 -11.56
CA ASP A 146 -7.61 -6.71 -11.84
C ASP A 146 -6.55 -7.61 -12.51
N ARG A 147 -6.87 -8.86 -12.84
CA ARG A 147 -6.03 -9.88 -13.53
C ARG A 147 -4.59 -10.02 -13.02
N ALA A 148 -4.29 -9.51 -11.86
CA ALA A 148 -2.95 -9.50 -11.25
C ALA A 148 -2.54 -10.88 -10.67
N GLY A 149 -2.83 -11.97 -11.39
CA GLY A 149 -2.54 -13.33 -10.90
C GLY A 149 -3.37 -13.75 -9.67
N SER A 150 -4.48 -13.04 -9.39
CA SER A 150 -5.30 -13.30 -8.21
C SER A 150 -6.19 -14.53 -8.40
N ASN A 151 -6.11 -15.46 -7.45
CA ASN A 151 -7.04 -16.58 -7.33
C ASN A 151 -8.42 -16.08 -6.84
N LYS A 152 -9.46 -16.84 -7.18
CA LYS A 152 -10.79 -16.58 -6.61
C LYS A 152 -10.73 -16.77 -5.09
N LEU A 153 -11.21 -15.77 -4.34
CA LEU A 153 -11.26 -15.88 -2.88
C LEU A 153 -12.19 -17.02 -2.45
N PRO A 154 -11.74 -17.90 -1.55
CA PRO A 154 -12.58 -18.96 -1.02
C PRO A 154 -13.79 -18.38 -0.27
N SER A 155 -14.97 -18.96 -0.43
CA SER A 155 -16.21 -18.49 0.22
C SER A 155 -16.11 -18.43 1.74
N HIS A 156 -15.36 -19.36 2.34
CA HIS A 156 -15.15 -19.37 3.79
C HIS A 156 -14.33 -18.17 4.31
N VAL A 157 -13.51 -17.53 3.48
CA VAL A 157 -12.78 -16.32 3.83
C VAL A 157 -13.69 -15.10 3.70
N VAL A 158 -14.44 -15.03 2.60
CA VAL A 158 -15.40 -13.91 2.38
C VAL A 158 -16.41 -13.80 3.53
N GLY A 159 -16.88 -14.95 4.05
CA GLY A 159 -17.83 -14.98 5.18
C GLY A 159 -17.21 -14.72 6.56
N ARG A 160 -15.89 -14.54 6.66
CA ARG A 160 -15.16 -14.38 7.94
C ARG A 160 -14.46 -13.02 8.07
N CYS A 161 -14.49 -12.22 7.03
CA CYS A 161 -13.87 -10.91 6.98
C CYS A 161 -14.88 -9.83 6.62
N THR A 162 -14.63 -8.63 7.06
CA THR A 162 -15.34 -7.43 6.57
C THR A 162 -14.62 -6.93 5.33
N MET A 163 -15.27 -7.09 4.17
CA MET A 163 -14.72 -6.73 2.86
C MET A 163 -14.75 -5.21 2.66
N ILE A 164 -13.60 -4.59 2.39
CA ILE A 164 -13.44 -3.15 2.20
C ILE A 164 -12.84 -2.92 0.81
N ASN A 165 -13.65 -2.43 -0.13
CA ASN A 165 -13.17 -2.09 -1.46
C ASN A 165 -12.54 -0.69 -1.45
N VAL A 166 -11.23 -0.63 -1.70
CA VAL A 166 -10.45 0.60 -1.76
C VAL A 166 -10.22 1.01 -3.21
N GLU A 167 -10.28 2.29 -3.47
CA GLU A 167 -9.99 2.92 -4.75
C GLU A 167 -9.04 4.09 -4.52
N SER A 168 -8.20 4.38 -5.50
CA SER A 168 -7.37 5.58 -5.47
C SER A 168 -8.25 6.84 -5.38
N ASN A 169 -7.79 7.81 -4.61
CA ASN A 169 -8.46 9.10 -4.51
C ASN A 169 -7.39 10.20 -4.46
N VAL A 170 -7.50 11.15 -5.38
CA VAL A 170 -6.50 12.20 -5.55
C VAL A 170 -6.31 13.04 -4.28
N ASN A 171 -7.40 13.48 -3.65
CA ASN A 171 -7.30 14.32 -2.45
C ASN A 171 -6.66 13.58 -1.26
N ASP A 172 -7.01 12.31 -1.07
CA ASP A 172 -6.42 11.47 -0.02
C ASP A 172 -4.93 11.23 -0.31
N TRP A 173 -4.59 10.96 -1.60
CA TRP A 173 -3.20 10.76 -2.01
C TRP A 173 -2.38 12.04 -1.86
N LEU A 174 -2.85 13.20 -2.32
CA LEU A 174 -2.17 14.49 -2.16
C LEU A 174 -1.93 14.82 -0.68
N SER A 175 -2.94 14.58 0.17
CA SER A 175 -2.81 14.80 1.62
C SER A 175 -1.75 13.90 2.27
N TRP A 176 -1.62 12.66 1.80
CA TRP A 176 -0.58 11.74 2.20
C TRP A 176 0.78 12.15 1.63
N ALA A 177 0.83 12.50 0.35
CA ALA A 177 2.03 12.82 -0.41
C ALA A 177 2.77 14.04 0.17
N VAL A 178 2.04 15.07 0.59
CA VAL A 178 2.63 16.25 1.29
C VAL A 178 3.31 15.84 2.60
N LYS A 179 2.75 14.88 3.34
CA LYS A 179 3.32 14.40 4.62
C LYS A 179 4.51 13.47 4.44
N ASN A 180 4.68 12.90 3.25
CA ASN A 180 5.72 11.92 2.93
C ASN A 180 6.74 12.47 1.91
N ASP A 181 6.92 13.78 1.87
CA ASP A 181 7.95 14.48 1.10
C ASP A 181 7.97 14.09 -0.39
N VAL A 182 6.79 13.88 -0.98
CA VAL A 182 6.67 13.64 -2.43
C VAL A 182 7.12 14.89 -3.18
N HIS A 183 7.94 14.71 -4.22
CA HIS A 183 8.55 15.80 -5.00
C HIS A 183 7.51 16.80 -5.49
N PRO A 184 7.79 18.14 -5.37
CA PRO A 184 6.84 19.20 -5.72
C PRO A 184 6.29 19.12 -7.16
N ASP A 185 7.13 18.73 -8.14
CA ASP A 185 6.69 18.60 -9.52
C ASP A 185 5.62 17.50 -9.69
N VAL A 186 5.77 16.37 -8.96
CA VAL A 186 4.79 15.28 -8.98
C VAL A 186 3.50 15.72 -8.30
N LEU A 187 3.60 16.38 -7.14
CA LEU A 187 2.44 16.95 -6.44
C LEU A 187 1.67 17.93 -7.32
N GLY A 188 2.41 18.87 -7.94
CA GLY A 188 1.83 19.88 -8.84
C GLY A 188 1.15 19.25 -10.04
N PHE A 189 1.81 18.28 -10.68
CA PHE A 189 1.25 17.58 -11.83
C PHE A 189 -0.04 16.83 -11.50
N ILE A 190 -0.05 16.02 -10.45
CA ILE A 190 -1.24 15.25 -10.06
C ILE A 190 -2.39 16.17 -9.57
N ASN A 191 -2.06 17.29 -8.93
CA ASN A 191 -3.08 18.28 -8.58
C ASN A 191 -3.68 18.96 -9.82
N PHE A 192 -2.88 19.19 -10.86
CA PHE A 192 -3.30 19.81 -12.12
C PHE A 192 -4.02 18.81 -13.05
N MET A 193 -3.52 17.59 -13.14
CA MET A 193 -4.04 16.51 -13.99
C MET A 193 -4.39 15.26 -13.16
N PRO A 194 -5.47 15.31 -12.36
CA PRO A 194 -5.81 14.27 -11.38
C PRO A 194 -6.08 12.89 -11.98
N ASP A 195 -6.51 12.82 -13.23
CA ASP A 195 -6.80 11.57 -13.94
C ASP A 195 -5.54 10.72 -14.17
N TYR A 196 -4.36 11.34 -14.16
CA TYR A 196 -3.07 10.64 -14.26
C TYR A 196 -2.60 9.99 -12.96
N LEU A 197 -3.31 10.15 -11.83
CA LEU A 197 -2.91 9.47 -10.60
C LEU A 197 -2.96 7.95 -10.73
N ASP A 198 -4.01 7.44 -11.36
CA ASP A 198 -4.27 6.00 -11.46
C ASP A 198 -5.01 5.69 -12.77
N ASP A 199 -4.26 5.34 -13.79
CA ASP A 199 -4.75 4.92 -15.11
C ASP A 199 -4.20 3.52 -15.42
N PHE A 200 -4.46 2.58 -14.51
CA PHE A 200 -3.93 1.22 -14.60
C PHE A 200 -4.89 0.28 -15.35
N ASP A 201 -4.44 -0.23 -16.50
CA ASP A 201 -5.07 -1.35 -17.23
C ASP A 201 -4.24 -2.62 -17.09
N SER A 202 -4.79 -3.61 -16.41
CA SER A 202 -4.16 -4.92 -16.21
C SER A 202 -3.87 -5.72 -17.49
N LYS A 203 -4.38 -5.30 -18.64
CA LYS A 203 -4.11 -5.92 -19.95
C LYS A 203 -2.83 -5.40 -20.60
N VAL A 204 -2.36 -4.25 -20.17
CA VAL A 204 -1.17 -3.58 -20.69
C VAL A 204 0.04 -3.99 -19.84
N LEU A 205 1.14 -4.40 -20.50
CA LEU A 205 2.35 -4.90 -19.83
C LEU A 205 3.49 -3.86 -19.78
N THR A 206 3.21 -2.62 -20.17
CA THR A 206 4.15 -1.50 -20.06
C THR A 206 3.95 -0.74 -18.74
N PRO A 207 4.92 0.09 -18.32
CA PRO A 207 4.74 0.98 -17.18
C PRO A 207 3.48 1.84 -17.33
N GLN A 208 2.78 2.06 -16.23
CA GLN A 208 1.50 2.79 -16.22
C GLN A 208 1.38 3.66 -14.96
N PRO A 209 0.63 4.78 -15.05
CA PRO A 209 0.37 5.63 -13.91
C PRO A 209 -0.31 4.87 -12.78
N SER A 210 0.19 5.03 -11.58
CA SER A 210 -0.42 4.57 -10.33
C SER A 210 0.18 5.34 -9.16
N PRO A 211 -0.50 5.41 -8.01
CA PRO A 211 0.06 6.05 -6.81
C PRO A 211 1.48 5.58 -6.47
N ARG A 212 1.75 4.27 -6.60
CA ARG A 212 3.09 3.69 -6.38
C ARG A 212 4.10 4.15 -7.43
N ALA A 213 3.71 4.21 -8.70
CA ALA A 213 4.60 4.63 -9.78
C ALA A 213 5.01 6.09 -9.61
N TRP A 214 4.08 6.98 -9.27
CA TRP A 214 4.36 8.38 -8.99
C TRP A 214 5.22 8.57 -7.75
N THR A 215 5.03 7.79 -6.70
CA THR A 215 5.90 7.83 -5.52
C THR A 215 7.33 7.42 -5.87
N ARG A 216 7.51 6.35 -6.65
CA ARG A 216 8.84 5.90 -7.11
C ARG A 216 9.54 6.93 -7.97
N LEU A 217 8.83 7.58 -8.91
CA LEU A 217 9.36 8.69 -9.69
C LEU A 217 9.78 9.85 -8.78
N SER A 218 8.94 10.20 -7.81
CA SER A 218 9.24 11.23 -6.81
C SER A 218 10.53 10.92 -6.03
N ASP A 219 10.69 9.69 -5.54
CA ASP A 219 11.90 9.28 -4.81
C ASP A 219 13.15 9.49 -5.67
N THR A 220 13.06 9.19 -6.97
CA THR A 220 14.16 9.41 -7.91
C THR A 220 14.41 10.89 -8.19
N LEU A 221 13.36 11.70 -8.29
CA LEU A 221 13.50 13.14 -8.51
C LEU A 221 14.10 13.86 -7.29
N ASN A 222 13.82 13.37 -6.08
CA ASN A 222 14.36 13.92 -4.83
C ASN A 222 15.88 13.78 -4.69
N VAL A 223 16.52 12.92 -5.49
CA VAL A 223 17.99 12.82 -5.56
C VAL A 223 18.59 13.67 -6.69
N GLU A 224 17.79 14.55 -7.30
CA GLU A 224 18.20 15.52 -8.31
C GLU A 224 18.98 14.89 -9.49
N PRO A 225 18.38 13.94 -10.25
CA PRO A 225 19.03 13.33 -11.40
C PRO A 225 19.33 14.36 -12.50
N PRO A 226 20.32 14.11 -13.37
CA PRO A 226 20.57 14.94 -14.55
C PRO A 226 19.29 15.16 -15.37
N GLU A 227 19.00 16.38 -15.78
CA GLU A 227 17.73 16.75 -16.43
C GLU A 227 17.52 16.02 -17.77
N ASP A 228 18.58 15.72 -18.47
CA ASP A 228 18.56 15.02 -19.77
C ASP A 228 18.08 13.57 -19.70
N ILE A 229 18.08 12.96 -18.51
CA ILE A 229 17.57 11.58 -18.31
C ILE A 229 16.22 11.50 -17.60
N VAL A 230 15.67 12.63 -17.11
CA VAL A 230 14.43 12.65 -16.33
C VAL A 230 13.25 12.11 -17.12
N GLN A 231 13.15 12.41 -18.40
CA GLN A 231 12.08 11.89 -19.26
C GLN A 231 12.14 10.37 -19.39
N GLU A 232 13.33 9.80 -19.54
CA GLU A 232 13.51 8.35 -19.64
C GLU A 232 13.17 7.65 -18.31
N ILE A 233 13.53 8.27 -17.18
CA ILE A 233 13.15 7.77 -15.85
C ILE A 233 11.62 7.80 -15.70
N ALA A 234 10.99 8.93 -16.03
CA ALA A 234 9.54 9.06 -15.96
C ALA A 234 8.83 8.05 -16.88
N ASN A 235 9.34 7.86 -18.11
CA ASN A 235 8.83 6.85 -19.04
C ASN A 235 8.91 5.43 -18.44
N GLY A 236 10.03 5.09 -17.82
CA GLY A 236 10.25 3.82 -17.14
C GLY A 236 9.34 3.61 -15.92
N ASP A 237 8.88 4.68 -15.27
CA ASP A 237 8.06 4.60 -14.07
C ASP A 237 6.56 4.68 -14.36
N VAL A 238 6.11 5.68 -15.13
CA VAL A 238 4.69 6.00 -15.32
C VAL A 238 4.20 5.76 -16.75
N GLY A 239 5.08 5.35 -17.65
CA GLY A 239 4.80 5.07 -19.06
C GLY A 239 4.88 6.31 -19.95
N GLU A 240 4.95 6.07 -21.26
CA GLU A 240 5.26 7.09 -22.27
C GLU A 240 4.27 8.25 -22.27
N THR A 241 2.98 7.98 -22.31
CA THR A 241 1.96 9.03 -22.36
C THR A 241 2.02 9.95 -21.12
N ALA A 242 2.06 9.36 -19.93
CA ALA A 242 2.09 10.13 -18.69
C ALA A 242 3.42 10.88 -18.51
N SER A 243 4.55 10.31 -18.99
CA SER A 243 5.85 10.99 -18.92
C SER A 243 5.91 12.22 -19.82
N ILE A 244 5.35 12.17 -21.03
CA ILE A 244 5.29 13.33 -21.94
C ILE A 244 4.47 14.47 -21.32
N GLU A 245 3.29 14.17 -20.78
CA GLU A 245 2.45 15.17 -20.12
C GLU A 245 3.12 15.75 -18.87
N PHE A 246 3.76 14.90 -18.07
CA PHE A 246 4.52 15.31 -16.91
C PHE A 246 5.69 16.25 -17.26
N MET A 247 6.46 15.95 -18.30
CA MET A 247 7.58 16.80 -18.75
C MET A 247 7.07 18.13 -19.32
N SER A 248 5.94 18.11 -20.05
CA SER A 248 5.29 19.32 -20.53
C SER A 248 4.86 20.21 -19.37
N PHE A 249 4.22 19.63 -18.34
CA PHE A 249 3.87 20.34 -17.11
C PHE A 249 5.12 20.94 -16.40
N ARG A 250 6.21 20.16 -16.26
CA ARG A 250 7.46 20.66 -15.65
C ARG A 250 8.05 21.86 -16.39
N SER A 251 8.03 21.82 -17.73
CA SER A 251 8.49 22.94 -18.54
C SER A 251 7.67 24.18 -18.30
N LEU A 252 6.34 24.07 -18.37
CA LEU A 252 5.42 25.17 -18.09
C LEU A 252 5.58 25.71 -16.66
N ALA A 253 5.71 24.83 -15.68
CA ALA A 253 5.90 25.23 -14.28
C ALA A 253 7.19 26.03 -14.07
N LYS A 254 8.30 25.63 -14.71
CA LYS A 254 9.57 26.39 -14.67
C LYS A 254 9.43 27.79 -15.23
N ASP A 255 8.64 27.96 -16.29
CA ASP A 255 8.43 29.26 -16.93
C ASP A 255 7.50 30.18 -16.11
N VAL A 256 6.49 29.62 -15.44
CA VAL A 256 5.44 30.37 -14.73
C VAL A 256 5.78 30.64 -13.26
N LEU A 257 6.35 29.66 -12.55
CA LEU A 257 6.64 29.79 -11.11
C LEU A 257 7.46 31.04 -10.73
N PRO A 258 8.50 31.47 -11.50
CA PRO A 258 9.24 32.71 -11.21
C PRO A 258 8.36 33.95 -11.30
N SER A 259 7.29 33.91 -12.08
CA SER A 259 6.39 35.05 -12.32
C SER A 259 5.36 35.25 -11.21
N ILE A 260 5.00 34.19 -10.46
CA ILE A 260 3.96 34.23 -9.42
C ILE A 260 4.24 35.29 -8.33
N PRO A 261 5.46 35.40 -7.75
CA PRO A 261 5.73 36.43 -6.76
C PRO A 261 5.65 37.86 -7.31
N LEU A 262 5.87 38.04 -8.62
CA LEU A 262 5.75 39.34 -9.29
C LEU A 262 4.27 39.68 -9.49
N ILE A 263 3.45 38.72 -9.91
CA ILE A 263 1.99 38.90 -10.05
C ILE A 263 1.35 39.22 -8.70
N LEU A 264 1.72 38.51 -7.63
CA LEU A 264 1.23 38.78 -6.27
C LEU A 264 1.61 40.19 -5.75
N LYS A 265 2.66 40.78 -6.30
CA LYS A 265 3.09 42.16 -6.00
C LYS A 265 2.46 43.19 -6.95
N GLY A 266 1.51 42.78 -7.81
CA GLY A 266 0.83 43.66 -8.77
C GLY A 266 1.73 44.18 -9.91
N LYS A 267 2.79 43.43 -10.27
CA LYS A 267 3.62 43.74 -11.43
C LYS A 267 3.08 43.05 -12.67
N ASP A 268 3.09 43.74 -13.78
CA ASP A 268 2.82 43.16 -15.09
C ASP A 268 3.94 42.15 -15.42
N VAL A 269 3.54 40.92 -15.79
CA VAL A 269 4.43 39.86 -16.19
C VAL A 269 3.93 39.29 -17.53
N ASP A 270 4.85 39.12 -18.47
CA ASP A 270 4.54 38.42 -19.71
C ASP A 270 4.18 36.94 -19.39
N ILE A 271 2.91 36.62 -19.55
CA ILE A 271 2.44 35.24 -19.43
C ILE A 271 2.68 34.52 -20.77
N PRO A 272 3.39 33.41 -20.82
CA PRO A 272 3.61 32.70 -22.07
C PRO A 272 2.30 32.32 -22.76
N ASP A 273 2.23 32.56 -24.05
CA ASP A 273 1.06 32.28 -24.93
C ASP A 273 0.85 30.76 -25.17
N SER A 274 1.13 29.90 -24.21
CA SER A 274 0.90 28.47 -24.35
C SER A 274 -0.52 28.09 -23.94
N MET A 275 -1.20 27.28 -24.78
CA MET A 275 -2.60 26.86 -24.60
C MET A 275 -2.93 26.19 -23.25
N GLY A 276 -1.94 25.91 -22.41
CA GLY A 276 -2.11 25.32 -21.08
C GLY A 276 -2.20 26.32 -19.92
N LEU A 277 -2.09 27.64 -20.20
CA LEU A 277 -2.04 28.71 -19.18
C LEU A 277 -3.26 29.64 -19.22
N GLN A 278 -4.23 29.37 -20.09
CA GLN A 278 -5.54 30.04 -20.10
C GLN A 278 -6.56 29.20 -19.34
#